data_462b15ac9bc9012e32b1d95c5c832e9b
#
_entry.id   462b15ac9bc9012e32b1d95c5c832e9b
#
_cell.length_a   1.000
_cell.length_b   1.000
_cell.length_c   1.000
_cell.angle_alpha   90.00
_cell.angle_beta   90.00
_cell.angle_gamma   90.00
#
_symmetry.space_group_name_H-M   'P 1'
#
loop_
_entity.id
_entity.type
_entity.pdbx_description
1 polymer ?
#
loop_
_entity_poly.entity_id
_entity_poly.type
_entity_poly.pdbx_seq_one_letter_code
_entity_poly.pdbx_strand_id
1 'polypeptide(L)'
;MQTLDSSEDADLELMFAEIRRYPLLTADEEKVIDGKKWAAVAALSSVFAEVDDLRATLADLLTNALECPPEVKRFPSREQHFTLRRELAPYFSDGNLAQTATAGARSLRKRASSKRHEKAVQDLAIPASLTVGIAVFMLRRAGGQFSDAVADAIGHWSRHWLAPPAPFALEPEVLKAVRRALREYTEARDALVMHNLRLVHSISGRYRGRGVGYLDLVQEGTLGLIRAAEKFEYSKGF
;
A
#
# COMPACT_ATOMS: atom_id res chain seq x y z
N MET A 1 -39.30 16.37 4.07
CA MET A 1 -38.25 17.23 4.65
C MET A 1 -37.76 16.52 5.90
N GLN A 2 -36.77 15.61 5.79
CA GLN A 2 -36.19 14.91 6.93
C GLN A 2 -35.33 15.90 7.71
N THR A 3 -35.67 16.15 8.94
CA THR A 3 -34.82 16.84 9.92
C THR A 3 -33.56 15.96 10.08
N LEU A 4 -32.43 16.42 9.57
CA LEU A 4 -31.12 15.84 9.90
C LEU A 4 -30.99 15.92 11.44
N ASP A 5 -30.51 14.84 12.01
CA ASP A 5 -30.35 14.72 13.46
C ASP A 5 -29.30 15.74 13.90
N SER A 6 -29.54 16.49 14.95
CA SER A 6 -28.63 17.56 15.43
C SER A 6 -27.21 17.06 15.75
N SER A 7 -27.04 15.76 15.92
CA SER A 7 -25.75 15.12 16.12
C SER A 7 -24.94 15.00 14.79
N GLU A 8 -25.61 14.69 13.67
CA GLU A 8 -24.95 14.62 12.36
C GLU A 8 -24.45 15.99 11.89
N ASP A 9 -25.19 17.06 12.15
CA ASP A 9 -24.78 18.41 11.81
C ASP A 9 -23.55 18.85 12.64
N ALA A 10 -23.48 18.49 13.92
CA ALA A 10 -22.35 18.78 14.78
C ALA A 10 -21.09 18.02 14.33
N ASP A 11 -21.22 16.75 13.97
CA ASP A 11 -20.11 15.92 13.47
C ASP A 11 -19.59 16.45 12.14
N LEU A 12 -20.48 16.92 11.26
CA LEU A 12 -20.10 17.56 10.00
C LEU A 12 -19.35 18.87 10.22
N GLU A 13 -19.78 19.70 11.17
CA GLU A 13 -19.08 20.95 11.49
C GLU A 13 -17.67 20.71 12.04
N LEU A 14 -17.52 19.73 12.93
CA LEU A 14 -16.21 19.33 13.46
C LEU A 14 -15.29 18.84 12.34
N MET A 15 -15.80 18.01 11.45
CA MET A 15 -15.04 17.51 10.31
C MET A 15 -14.64 18.64 9.34
N PHE A 16 -15.53 19.59 9.05
CA PHE A 16 -15.19 20.76 8.23
C PHE A 16 -14.18 21.67 8.91
N ALA A 17 -14.24 21.81 10.24
CA ALA A 17 -13.25 22.56 11.00
C ALA A 17 -11.87 21.91 10.90
N GLU A 18 -11.79 20.60 11.00
CA GLU A 18 -10.53 19.85 10.85
C GLU A 18 -9.93 20.00 9.44
N ILE A 19 -10.76 19.84 8.40
CA ILE A 19 -10.31 19.98 7.00
C ILE A 19 -9.77 21.38 6.71
N ARG A 20 -10.34 22.42 7.32
CA ARG A 20 -9.87 23.80 7.14
C ARG A 20 -8.47 24.04 7.69
N ARG A 21 -7.96 23.19 8.59
CA ARG A 21 -6.59 23.27 9.11
C ARG A 21 -5.54 22.90 8.08
N TYR A 22 -5.93 22.20 7.02
CA TYR A 22 -5.01 21.77 5.97
C TYR A 22 -5.25 22.60 4.70
N PRO A 23 -4.40 23.60 4.42
CA PRO A 23 -4.48 24.36 3.18
C PRO A 23 -4.15 23.47 1.98
N LEU A 24 -4.56 23.89 0.80
CA LEU A 24 -4.16 23.21 -0.44
C LEU A 24 -2.64 23.33 -0.60
N LEU A 25 -2.01 22.23 -1.00
CA LEU A 25 -0.60 22.19 -1.32
C LEU A 25 -0.33 22.93 -2.65
N THR A 26 0.81 23.55 -2.73
CA THR A 26 1.40 23.97 -4.00
C THR A 26 2.01 22.76 -4.72
N ALA A 27 2.24 22.87 -6.01
CA ALA A 27 2.87 21.81 -6.81
C ALA A 27 4.28 21.44 -6.26
N ASP A 28 5.03 22.40 -5.76
CA ASP A 28 6.34 22.15 -5.16
C ASP A 28 6.23 21.39 -3.83
N GLU A 29 5.26 21.72 -3.00
CA GLU A 29 4.99 21.01 -1.75
C GLU A 29 4.53 19.57 -2.03
N GLU A 30 3.63 19.36 -2.98
CA GLU A 30 3.22 18.03 -3.42
C GLU A 30 4.41 17.20 -3.89
N LYS A 31 5.28 17.78 -4.71
CA LYS A 31 6.51 17.14 -5.19
C LYS A 31 7.45 16.73 -4.04
N VAL A 32 7.61 17.59 -3.05
CA VAL A 32 8.46 17.30 -1.87
C VAL A 32 7.86 16.15 -1.05
N ILE A 33 6.55 16.17 -0.79
CA ILE A 33 5.88 15.13 -0.01
C ILE A 33 5.90 13.80 -0.77
N ASP A 34 5.59 13.82 -2.07
CA ASP A 34 5.65 12.64 -2.92
C ASP A 34 7.07 12.05 -2.98
N GLY A 35 8.09 12.91 -3.09
CA GLY A 35 9.49 12.50 -3.03
C GLY A 35 9.85 11.74 -1.74
N LYS A 36 9.36 12.21 -0.57
CA LYS A 36 9.53 11.50 0.71
C LYS A 36 8.85 10.13 0.70
N LYS A 37 7.63 10.06 0.16
CA LYS A 37 6.89 8.80 0.03
C LYS A 37 7.67 7.78 -0.80
N TRP A 38 8.17 8.18 -1.96
CA TRP A 38 8.93 7.28 -2.84
C TRP A 38 10.31 6.93 -2.29
N ALA A 39 10.96 7.85 -1.55
CA ALA A 39 12.20 7.55 -0.83
C ALA A 39 11.99 6.46 0.23
N ALA A 40 10.87 6.49 0.94
CA ALA A 40 10.52 5.45 1.91
C ALA A 40 10.27 4.09 1.22
N VAL A 41 9.59 4.06 0.07
CA VAL A 41 9.41 2.83 -0.74
C VAL A 41 10.76 2.29 -1.22
N ALA A 42 11.65 3.16 -1.68
CA ALA A 42 13.00 2.76 -2.09
C ALA A 42 13.80 2.18 -0.92
N ALA A 43 13.69 2.78 0.27
CA ALA A 43 14.34 2.26 1.48
C ALA A 43 13.84 0.84 1.84
N LEU A 44 12.54 0.58 1.74
CA LEU A 44 11.97 -0.78 1.93
C LEU A 44 12.53 -1.75 0.88
N SER A 45 12.60 -1.33 -0.38
CA SER A 45 13.15 -2.15 -1.47
C SER A 45 14.62 -2.50 -1.25
N SER A 46 15.43 -1.57 -0.73
CA SER A 46 16.83 -1.83 -0.36
C SER A 46 16.93 -2.86 0.76
N VAL A 47 16.09 -2.75 1.80
CA VAL A 47 16.05 -3.75 2.89
C VAL A 47 15.68 -5.14 2.34
N PHE A 48 14.74 -5.23 1.40
CA PHE A 48 14.40 -6.51 0.76
C PHE A 48 15.58 -7.07 -0.04
N ALA A 49 16.43 -6.22 -0.62
CA ALA A 49 17.60 -6.65 -1.38
C ALA A 49 18.76 -7.12 -0.48
N GLU A 50 18.90 -6.55 0.70
CA GLU A 50 20.03 -6.81 1.60
C GLU A 50 19.86 -8.06 2.47
N VAL A 51 18.63 -8.38 2.89
CA VAL A 51 18.34 -9.44 3.85
C VAL A 51 17.94 -10.73 3.13
N ASP A 52 18.68 -11.80 3.34
CA ASP A 52 18.49 -13.09 2.65
C ASP A 52 17.09 -13.66 2.81
N ASP A 53 16.57 -13.68 4.02
CA ASP A 53 15.24 -14.21 4.33
C ASP A 53 14.12 -13.35 3.72
N LEU A 54 14.31 -12.03 3.66
CA LEU A 54 13.36 -11.13 3.01
C LEU A 54 13.37 -11.31 1.50
N ARG A 55 14.55 -11.48 0.89
CA ARG A 55 14.67 -11.78 -0.54
C ARG A 55 13.98 -13.08 -0.91
N ALA A 56 14.23 -14.13 -0.13
CA ALA A 56 13.61 -15.43 -0.35
C ALA A 56 12.08 -15.33 -0.24
N THR A 57 11.58 -14.68 0.81
CA THR A 57 10.14 -14.48 1.02
C THR A 57 9.51 -13.66 -0.10
N LEU A 58 10.17 -12.58 -0.55
CA LEU A 58 9.71 -11.78 -1.68
C LEU A 58 9.63 -12.60 -2.96
N ALA A 59 10.69 -13.37 -3.26
CA ALA A 59 10.74 -14.24 -4.43
C ALA A 59 9.64 -15.30 -4.40
N ASP A 60 9.35 -15.88 -3.23
CA ASP A 60 8.29 -16.88 -3.05
C ASP A 60 6.90 -16.27 -3.23
N LEU A 61 6.63 -15.12 -2.63
CA LEU A 61 5.36 -14.41 -2.78
C LEU A 61 5.08 -14.09 -4.26
N LEU A 62 6.08 -13.55 -4.97
CA LEU A 62 5.93 -13.20 -6.39
C LEU A 62 5.79 -14.42 -7.28
N THR A 63 6.57 -15.47 -7.07
CA THR A 63 6.47 -16.71 -7.84
C THR A 63 5.09 -17.32 -7.66
N ASN A 64 4.61 -17.43 -6.43
CA ASN A 64 3.29 -17.97 -6.13
C ASN A 64 2.16 -17.08 -6.66
N ALA A 65 2.32 -15.77 -6.67
CA ALA A 65 1.36 -14.84 -7.26
C ALA A 65 1.18 -15.06 -8.76
N LEU A 66 2.29 -15.32 -9.46
CA LEU A 66 2.30 -15.53 -10.90
C LEU A 66 1.80 -16.93 -11.30
N GLU A 67 2.20 -17.97 -10.55
CA GLU A 67 1.79 -19.36 -10.82
C GLU A 67 0.37 -19.65 -10.35
N CYS A 68 -0.04 -19.03 -9.26
CA CYS A 68 -1.32 -19.25 -8.59
C CYS A 68 -1.98 -17.92 -8.22
N PRO A 69 -2.61 -17.21 -9.17
CA PRO A 69 -3.28 -15.95 -8.89
C PRO A 69 -4.33 -16.05 -7.78
N PRO A 70 -4.52 -14.99 -6.98
CA PRO A 70 -5.52 -14.98 -5.92
C PRO A 70 -6.92 -15.25 -6.45
N GLU A 71 -7.62 -16.21 -5.85
CA GLU A 71 -9.00 -16.58 -6.19
C GLU A 71 -9.95 -16.24 -5.03
N VAL A 72 -11.19 -15.78 -5.35
CA VAL A 72 -12.20 -15.32 -4.37
C VAL A 72 -12.44 -16.34 -3.26
N LYS A 73 -12.57 -17.60 -3.60
CA LYS A 73 -12.87 -18.69 -2.63
C LYS A 73 -11.77 -18.94 -1.59
N ARG A 74 -10.58 -18.35 -1.78
CA ARG A 74 -9.42 -18.54 -0.90
C ARG A 74 -9.23 -17.43 0.13
N PHE A 75 -10.06 -16.41 0.09
CA PHE A 75 -10.00 -15.28 0.99
C PHE A 75 -11.21 -15.26 1.92
N PRO A 76 -11.03 -14.94 3.21
CA PRO A 76 -12.12 -14.85 4.16
C PRO A 76 -13.06 -13.69 3.83
N SER A 77 -12.62 -12.66 3.15
CA SER A 77 -13.45 -11.57 2.68
C SER A 77 -13.24 -11.28 1.19
N ARG A 78 -14.32 -10.88 0.54
CA ARG A 78 -14.29 -10.43 -0.86
C ARG A 78 -13.41 -9.19 -1.03
N GLU A 79 -13.39 -8.32 -0.04
CA GLU A 79 -12.58 -7.10 -0.05
C GLU A 79 -11.08 -7.40 -0.08
N GLN A 80 -10.59 -8.29 0.77
CA GLN A 80 -9.19 -8.70 0.79
C GLN A 80 -8.76 -9.32 -0.54
N HIS A 81 -9.60 -10.15 -1.13
CA HIS A 81 -9.37 -10.71 -2.46
C HIS A 81 -9.21 -9.61 -3.51
N PHE A 82 -10.15 -8.68 -3.58
CA PHE A 82 -10.10 -7.59 -4.56
C PHE A 82 -8.91 -6.67 -4.34
N THR A 83 -8.54 -6.41 -3.09
CA THR A 83 -7.38 -5.58 -2.74
C THR A 83 -6.10 -6.19 -3.31
N LEU A 84 -5.82 -7.45 -2.99
CA LEU A 84 -4.59 -8.12 -3.46
C LEU A 84 -4.59 -8.31 -4.99
N ARG A 85 -5.71 -8.75 -5.56
CA ARG A 85 -5.81 -8.94 -7.01
C ARG A 85 -5.59 -7.66 -7.79
N ARG A 86 -6.07 -6.53 -7.28
CA ARG A 86 -5.86 -5.23 -7.91
C ARG A 86 -4.39 -4.81 -7.88
N GLU A 87 -3.70 -5.04 -6.76
CA GLU A 87 -2.28 -4.72 -6.65
C GLU A 87 -1.39 -5.60 -7.53
N LEU A 88 -1.81 -6.85 -7.77
CA LEU A 88 -1.13 -7.79 -8.66
C LEU A 88 -1.58 -7.70 -10.13
N ALA A 89 -2.64 -6.95 -10.43
CA ALA A 89 -3.21 -6.85 -11.78
C ALA A 89 -2.18 -6.53 -12.89
N PRO A 90 -1.19 -5.64 -12.70
CA PRO A 90 -0.17 -5.38 -13.72
C PRO A 90 0.59 -6.64 -14.15
N TYR A 91 0.88 -7.56 -13.21
CA TYR A 91 1.59 -8.79 -13.51
C TYR A 91 0.75 -9.81 -14.27
N PHE A 92 -0.59 -9.72 -14.19
CA PHE A 92 -1.48 -10.62 -14.92
C PHE A 92 -1.86 -10.10 -16.30
N SER A 93 -1.83 -8.79 -16.49
CA SER A 93 -2.23 -8.13 -17.75
C SER A 93 -1.07 -7.86 -18.72
N ASP A 94 0.16 -7.76 -18.22
CA ASP A 94 1.36 -7.49 -19.01
C ASP A 94 2.30 -8.69 -18.99
N GLY A 95 2.35 -9.42 -20.11
CA GLY A 95 3.20 -10.61 -20.25
C GLY A 95 4.70 -10.30 -20.11
N ASN A 96 5.17 -9.12 -20.53
CA ASN A 96 6.56 -8.71 -20.36
C ASN A 96 6.89 -8.46 -18.89
N LEU A 97 5.98 -7.78 -18.16
CA LEU A 97 6.14 -7.56 -16.73
C LEU A 97 6.14 -8.88 -15.95
N ALA A 98 5.26 -9.81 -16.28
CA ALA A 98 5.23 -11.14 -15.69
C ALA A 98 6.54 -11.92 -15.92
N GLN A 99 7.09 -11.88 -17.14
CA GLN A 99 8.37 -12.52 -17.45
C GLN A 99 9.52 -11.88 -16.68
N THR A 100 9.58 -10.54 -16.64
CA THR A 100 10.57 -9.79 -15.89
C THR A 100 10.49 -10.10 -14.39
N ALA A 101 9.29 -10.14 -13.82
CA ALA A 101 9.07 -10.49 -12.42
C ALA A 101 9.52 -11.94 -12.13
N THR A 102 9.22 -12.89 -13.01
CA THR A 102 9.68 -14.29 -12.89
C THR A 102 11.20 -14.40 -12.93
N ALA A 103 11.85 -13.69 -13.85
CA ALA A 103 13.31 -13.67 -13.95
C ALA A 103 13.95 -13.00 -12.73
N GLY A 104 13.36 -11.89 -12.25
CA GLY A 104 13.78 -11.19 -11.03
C GLY A 104 13.67 -12.07 -9.80
N ALA A 105 12.53 -12.73 -9.58
CA ALA A 105 12.33 -13.66 -8.47
C ALA A 105 13.36 -14.80 -8.46
N ARG A 106 13.67 -15.37 -9.63
CA ARG A 106 14.76 -16.35 -9.75
C ARG A 106 16.14 -15.76 -9.43
N SER A 107 16.40 -14.51 -9.83
CA SER A 107 17.65 -13.81 -9.54
C SER A 107 17.85 -13.56 -8.06
N LEU A 108 16.77 -13.22 -7.33
CA LEU A 108 16.80 -12.98 -5.88
C LEU A 108 17.19 -14.22 -5.07
N ARG A 109 16.91 -15.42 -5.59
CA ARG A 109 17.29 -16.70 -4.93
C ARG A 109 18.75 -17.09 -5.16
N LYS A 110 19.44 -16.45 -6.11
CA LYS A 110 20.84 -16.75 -6.42
C LYS A 110 21.78 -15.95 -5.53
N ARG A 111 22.89 -16.55 -5.15
CA ARG A 111 23.97 -15.83 -4.47
C ARG A 111 24.55 -14.77 -5.43
N ALA A 112 24.49 -13.51 -5.04
CA ALA A 112 24.95 -12.39 -5.84
C ALA A 112 25.39 -11.22 -4.93
N SER A 113 25.98 -10.18 -5.52
CA SER A 113 26.29 -8.94 -4.78
C SER A 113 25.03 -8.15 -4.44
N SER A 114 25.06 -7.33 -3.38
CA SER A 114 23.98 -6.42 -2.98
C SER A 114 23.47 -5.59 -4.15
N LYS A 115 24.35 -4.99 -4.95
CA LYS A 115 23.97 -4.21 -6.13
C LYS A 115 23.14 -4.99 -7.15
N ARG A 116 23.45 -6.27 -7.33
CA ARG A 116 22.68 -7.13 -8.23
C ARG A 116 21.32 -7.47 -7.67
N HIS A 117 21.23 -7.68 -6.36
CA HIS A 117 19.95 -7.89 -5.69
C HIS A 117 19.09 -6.63 -5.70
N GLU A 118 19.66 -5.45 -5.41
CA GLU A 118 18.96 -4.17 -5.54
C GLU A 118 18.37 -3.96 -6.94
N LYS A 119 19.20 -4.19 -7.96
CA LYS A 119 18.73 -4.14 -9.35
C LYS A 119 17.61 -5.13 -9.61
N ALA A 120 17.74 -6.36 -9.12
CA ALA A 120 16.70 -7.38 -9.29
C ALA A 120 15.38 -6.96 -8.62
N VAL A 121 15.42 -6.34 -7.43
CA VAL A 121 14.21 -5.80 -6.75
C VAL A 121 13.61 -4.65 -7.55
N GLN A 122 14.44 -3.73 -8.08
CA GLN A 122 13.97 -2.62 -8.92
C GLN A 122 13.33 -3.11 -10.22
N ASP A 123 13.97 -4.10 -10.89
CA ASP A 123 13.48 -4.69 -12.14
C ASP A 123 12.12 -5.41 -11.95
N LEU A 124 11.76 -5.80 -10.70
CA LEU A 124 10.43 -6.34 -10.38
C LEU A 124 9.31 -5.32 -10.56
N ALA A 125 9.62 -4.03 -10.55
CA ALA A 125 8.64 -2.94 -10.67
C ALA A 125 7.42 -3.11 -9.74
N ILE A 126 7.67 -3.50 -8.48
CA ILE A 126 6.62 -3.76 -7.50
C ILE A 126 5.87 -2.45 -7.20
N PRO A 127 4.53 -2.41 -7.30
CA PRO A 127 3.75 -1.25 -6.91
C PRO A 127 4.06 -0.81 -5.46
N ALA A 128 4.06 0.48 -5.19
CA ALA A 128 4.37 1.03 -3.86
C ALA A 128 3.49 0.41 -2.76
N SER A 129 2.18 0.31 -3.01
CA SER A 129 1.22 -0.31 -2.09
C SER A 129 1.56 -1.77 -1.79
N LEU A 130 1.98 -2.54 -2.81
CA LEU A 130 2.38 -3.93 -2.63
C LEU A 130 3.72 -4.03 -1.88
N THR A 131 4.69 -3.15 -2.17
CA THR A 131 5.97 -3.08 -1.43
C THR A 131 5.72 -2.82 0.06
N VAL A 132 4.86 -1.85 0.38
CA VAL A 132 4.46 -1.53 1.75
C VAL A 132 3.70 -2.70 2.39
N GLY A 133 2.74 -3.28 1.68
CA GLY A 133 1.98 -4.44 2.17
C GLY A 133 2.87 -5.64 2.49
N ILE A 134 3.86 -5.94 1.64
CA ILE A 134 4.86 -6.99 1.89
C ILE A 134 5.72 -6.65 3.12
N ALA A 135 6.18 -5.39 3.26
CA ALA A 135 6.96 -4.95 4.41
C ALA A 135 6.17 -5.09 5.72
N VAL A 136 4.90 -4.69 5.74
CA VAL A 136 4.01 -4.86 6.89
C VAL A 136 3.77 -6.34 7.20
N PHE A 137 3.52 -7.16 6.19
CA PHE A 137 3.36 -8.60 6.35
C PHE A 137 4.61 -9.23 7.01
N MET A 138 5.79 -8.88 6.53
CA MET A 138 7.06 -9.36 7.10
C MET A 138 7.28 -8.84 8.52
N LEU A 139 7.00 -7.56 8.79
CA LEU A 139 7.09 -6.97 10.11
C LEU A 139 6.20 -7.69 11.13
N ARG A 140 4.96 -8.01 10.76
CA ARG A 140 4.02 -8.76 11.61
C ARG A 140 4.55 -10.16 11.93
N ARG A 141 5.17 -10.83 10.98
CA ARG A 141 5.79 -12.14 11.19
C ARG A 141 6.98 -12.08 12.15
N ALA A 142 7.69 -10.96 12.18
CA ALA A 142 8.76 -10.70 13.15
C ALA A 142 8.25 -10.18 14.52
N GLY A 143 6.94 -10.30 14.79
CA GLY A 143 6.32 -9.86 16.04
C GLY A 143 6.01 -8.37 16.11
N GLY A 144 6.09 -7.64 15.01
CA GLY A 144 5.71 -6.23 14.92
C GLY A 144 4.21 -6.02 14.77
N GLN A 145 3.75 -4.81 15.10
CA GLN A 145 2.37 -4.37 14.91
C GLN A 145 2.32 -3.24 13.89
N PHE A 146 1.44 -3.38 12.91
CA PHE A 146 1.12 -2.35 11.92
C PHE A 146 -0.18 -2.75 11.20
N SER A 147 -0.99 -1.79 10.77
CA SER A 147 -2.25 -2.06 10.07
C SER A 147 -2.10 -1.75 8.58
N ASP A 148 -2.47 -2.70 7.72
CA ASP A 148 -2.45 -2.54 6.26
C ASP A 148 -3.30 -3.62 5.59
N ALA A 149 -4.26 -3.20 4.73
CA ALA A 149 -5.19 -4.09 4.06
C ALA A 149 -4.51 -5.03 3.04
N VAL A 150 -3.45 -4.56 2.36
CA VAL A 150 -2.69 -5.39 1.42
C VAL A 150 -1.91 -6.47 2.19
N ALA A 151 -1.31 -6.11 3.33
CA ALA A 151 -0.62 -7.07 4.19
C ALA A 151 -1.57 -8.16 4.73
N ASP A 152 -2.79 -7.79 5.10
CA ASP A 152 -3.82 -8.75 5.51
C ASP A 152 -4.18 -9.70 4.37
N ALA A 153 -4.40 -9.17 3.17
CA ALA A 153 -4.68 -9.97 1.99
C ALA A 153 -3.53 -10.95 1.65
N ILE A 154 -2.28 -10.48 1.72
CA ILE A 154 -1.08 -11.33 1.55
C ILE A 154 -1.05 -12.42 2.62
N GLY A 155 -1.28 -12.08 3.88
CA GLY A 155 -1.29 -13.04 4.99
C GLY A 155 -2.33 -14.14 4.82
N HIS A 156 -3.52 -13.82 4.35
CA HIS A 156 -4.55 -14.82 4.06
C HIS A 156 -4.22 -15.68 2.85
N TRP A 157 -3.71 -15.07 1.80
CA TRP A 157 -3.29 -15.78 0.60
C TRP A 157 -2.13 -16.74 0.91
N SER A 158 -1.10 -16.31 1.62
CA SER A 158 0.06 -17.13 1.94
C SER A 158 -0.27 -18.36 2.81
N ARG A 159 -1.30 -18.30 3.66
CA ARG A 159 -1.75 -19.45 4.45
C ARG A 159 -2.23 -20.61 3.58
N HIS A 160 -2.72 -20.34 2.39
CA HIS A 160 -3.22 -21.36 1.47
C HIS A 160 -2.17 -21.93 0.53
N TRP A 161 -1.06 -21.20 0.33
CA TRP A 161 -0.09 -21.50 -0.72
C TRP A 161 1.33 -21.78 -0.21
N LEU A 162 1.69 -21.13 0.86
CA LEU A 162 2.98 -21.30 1.49
C LEU A 162 2.77 -22.10 2.77
N ALA A 163 3.53 -23.19 2.93
CA ALA A 163 3.85 -23.59 4.27
C ALA A 163 4.37 -22.32 4.97
N PRO A 164 3.85 -21.94 6.15
CA PRO A 164 4.32 -20.73 6.80
C PRO A 164 5.84 -20.82 6.86
N PRO A 165 6.60 -19.91 6.26
CA PRO A 165 8.04 -19.91 6.44
C PRO A 165 8.28 -19.88 7.95
N ALA A 166 9.26 -20.62 8.42
CA ALA A 166 9.62 -20.62 9.83
C ALA A 166 9.68 -19.18 10.32
N PRO A 167 9.22 -18.88 11.56
CA PRO A 167 9.36 -17.53 12.08
C PRO A 167 10.81 -17.13 11.94
N PHE A 168 11.10 -16.11 11.16
CA PHE A 168 12.45 -15.58 11.08
C PHE A 168 12.59 -14.39 12.01
N ALA A 169 13.70 -14.32 12.71
CA ALA A 169 14.06 -13.16 13.50
C ALA A 169 14.74 -12.16 12.56
N LEU A 170 14.18 -10.96 12.44
CA LEU A 170 14.89 -9.85 11.84
C LEU A 170 15.86 -9.26 12.86
N GLU A 171 17.07 -8.97 12.42
CA GLU A 171 18.03 -8.22 13.22
C GLU A 171 17.41 -6.90 13.70
N PRO A 172 17.66 -6.45 14.93
CA PRO A 172 17.04 -5.25 15.49
C PRO A 172 17.19 -4.01 14.62
N GLU A 173 18.33 -3.84 13.96
CA GLU A 173 18.59 -2.70 13.08
C GLU A 173 17.75 -2.77 11.79
N VAL A 174 17.58 -3.96 11.21
CA VAL A 174 16.68 -4.19 10.07
C VAL A 174 15.25 -3.86 10.45
N LEU A 175 14.80 -4.35 11.61
CA LEU A 175 13.45 -4.09 12.12
C LEU A 175 13.20 -2.59 12.32
N LYS A 176 14.20 -1.88 12.85
CA LYS A 176 14.17 -0.43 13.02
C LYS A 176 14.11 0.31 11.68
N ALA A 177 14.90 -0.12 10.70
CA ALA A 177 14.89 0.45 9.34
C ALA A 177 13.52 0.27 8.67
N VAL A 178 12.93 -0.92 8.72
CA VAL A 178 11.58 -1.20 8.18
C VAL A 178 10.53 -0.33 8.86
N ARG A 179 10.52 -0.26 10.20
CA ARG A 179 9.56 0.57 10.95
C ARG A 179 9.71 2.06 10.64
N ARG A 180 10.93 2.53 10.46
CA ARG A 180 11.19 3.92 10.09
C ARG A 180 10.64 4.21 8.69
N ALA A 181 10.97 3.40 7.70
CA ALA A 181 10.50 3.59 6.33
C ALA A 181 8.96 3.51 6.23
N LEU A 182 8.31 2.59 6.96
CA LEU A 182 6.86 2.50 7.02
C LEU A 182 6.22 3.76 7.63
N ARG A 183 6.82 4.34 8.66
CA ARG A 183 6.34 5.61 9.24
C ARG A 183 6.48 6.76 8.25
N GLU A 184 7.67 6.93 7.68
CA GLU A 184 7.94 7.99 6.69
C GLU A 184 6.98 7.89 5.49
N TYR A 185 6.70 6.67 5.02
CA TYR A 185 5.70 6.44 3.97
C TYR A 185 4.31 6.85 4.40
N THR A 186 3.87 6.41 5.58
CA THR A 186 2.52 6.69 6.09
C THR A 186 2.33 8.18 6.33
N GLU A 187 3.30 8.86 6.94
CA GLU A 187 3.27 10.31 7.17
C GLU A 187 3.16 11.09 5.86
N ALA A 188 3.93 10.71 4.84
CA ALA A 188 3.89 11.37 3.54
C ALA A 188 2.56 11.10 2.80
N ARG A 189 2.07 9.86 2.79
CA ARG A 189 0.77 9.51 2.22
C ARG A 189 -0.36 10.26 2.90
N ASP A 190 -0.38 10.24 4.22
CA ASP A 190 -1.44 10.88 5.00
C ASP A 190 -1.42 12.41 4.85
N ALA A 191 -0.25 13.02 4.71
CA ALA A 191 -0.15 14.44 4.38
C ALA A 191 -0.81 14.75 3.02
N LEU A 192 -0.53 13.95 1.97
CA LEU A 192 -1.22 14.11 0.67
C LEU A 192 -2.74 13.97 0.81
N VAL A 193 -3.21 13.00 1.61
CA VAL A 193 -4.64 12.80 1.86
C VAL A 193 -5.25 13.99 2.60
N MET A 194 -4.67 14.42 3.72
CA MET A 194 -5.23 15.47 4.57
C MET A 194 -5.37 16.79 3.82
N HIS A 195 -4.36 17.17 3.05
CA HIS A 195 -4.40 18.40 2.27
C HIS A 195 -5.39 18.35 1.10
N ASN A 196 -5.81 17.14 0.66
CA ASN A 196 -6.75 16.95 -0.44
C ASN A 196 -8.17 16.53 0.02
N LEU A 197 -8.48 16.50 1.32
CA LEU A 197 -9.82 16.14 1.83
C LEU A 197 -10.94 17.03 1.29
N ARG A 198 -10.65 18.31 0.96
CA ARG A 198 -11.62 19.20 0.33
C ARG A 198 -12.16 18.65 -0.99
N LEU A 199 -11.33 17.93 -1.76
CA LEU A 199 -11.76 17.26 -2.98
C LEU A 199 -12.81 16.19 -2.70
N VAL A 200 -12.60 15.38 -1.65
CA VAL A 200 -13.57 14.36 -1.22
C VAL A 200 -14.93 15.00 -0.93
N HIS A 201 -14.94 16.08 -0.14
CA HIS A 201 -16.18 16.79 0.17
C HIS A 201 -16.88 17.36 -1.05
N SER A 202 -16.12 17.96 -1.97
CA SER A 202 -16.67 18.50 -3.23
C SER A 202 -17.32 17.40 -4.06
N ILE A 203 -16.70 16.23 -4.15
CA ILE A 203 -17.22 15.08 -4.89
C ILE A 203 -18.42 14.49 -4.18
N SER A 204 -18.32 14.20 -2.89
CA SER A 204 -19.41 13.61 -2.08
C SER A 204 -20.67 14.46 -2.09
N GLY A 205 -20.51 15.79 -2.12
CA GLY A 205 -21.62 16.73 -2.20
C GLY A 205 -22.53 16.51 -3.42
N ARG A 206 -21.97 16.06 -4.57
CA ARG A 206 -22.71 15.77 -5.79
C ARG A 206 -23.58 14.50 -5.71
N TYR A 207 -23.34 13.67 -4.71
CA TYR A 207 -24.06 12.41 -4.51
C TYR A 207 -25.09 12.49 -3.38
N ARG A 208 -25.26 13.66 -2.72
CA ARG A 208 -26.29 13.86 -1.69
C ARG A 208 -27.68 13.58 -2.24
N GLY A 209 -28.56 13.08 -1.39
CA GLY A 209 -29.96 12.80 -1.73
C GLY A 209 -30.19 11.54 -2.58
N ARG A 210 -29.18 10.67 -2.73
CA ARG A 210 -29.28 9.41 -3.48
C ARG A 210 -29.47 8.18 -2.60
N GLY A 211 -29.94 8.34 -1.36
CA GLY A 211 -30.24 7.25 -0.44
C GLY A 211 -29.07 6.75 0.39
N VAL A 212 -27.91 7.42 0.32
CA VAL A 212 -26.71 7.13 1.14
C VAL A 212 -26.44 8.32 2.04
N GLY A 213 -26.08 8.08 3.31
CA GLY A 213 -25.70 9.12 4.27
C GLY A 213 -24.49 9.91 3.80
N TYR A 214 -24.44 11.20 4.10
CA TYR A 214 -23.34 12.04 3.63
C TYR A 214 -22.00 11.65 4.26
N LEU A 215 -21.98 11.27 5.52
CA LEU A 215 -20.79 10.77 6.20
C LEU A 215 -20.25 9.50 5.54
N ASP A 216 -21.12 8.58 5.14
CA ASP A 216 -20.73 7.36 4.43
C ASP A 216 -20.09 7.68 3.07
N LEU A 217 -20.69 8.65 2.33
CA LEU A 217 -20.10 9.12 1.06
C LEU A 217 -18.70 9.71 1.25
N VAL A 218 -18.49 10.47 2.33
CA VAL A 218 -17.18 11.05 2.66
C VAL A 218 -16.20 9.97 3.08
N GLN A 219 -16.60 8.99 3.86
CA GLN A 219 -15.74 7.87 4.26
C GLN A 219 -15.28 7.07 3.03
N GLU A 220 -16.20 6.68 2.16
CA GLU A 220 -15.88 5.99 0.90
C GLU A 220 -14.97 6.84 -0.01
N GLY A 221 -15.26 8.13 -0.12
CA GLY A 221 -14.43 9.07 -0.85
C GLY A 221 -13.02 9.20 -0.27
N THR A 222 -12.90 9.19 1.06
CA THR A 222 -11.60 9.24 1.76
C THR A 222 -10.80 7.96 1.51
N LEU A 223 -11.42 6.78 1.54
CA LEU A 223 -10.77 5.53 1.16
C LEU A 223 -10.27 5.56 -0.29
N GLY A 224 -11.07 6.13 -1.19
CA GLY A 224 -10.67 6.38 -2.58
C GLY A 224 -9.47 7.31 -2.69
N LEU A 225 -9.45 8.39 -1.91
CA LEU A 225 -8.34 9.35 -1.86
C LEU A 225 -7.05 8.74 -1.31
N ILE A 226 -7.12 7.93 -0.26
CA ILE A 226 -5.97 7.19 0.27
C ILE A 226 -5.34 6.34 -0.83
N ARG A 227 -6.16 5.57 -1.56
CA ARG A 227 -5.68 4.74 -2.68
C ARG A 227 -5.08 5.57 -3.81
N ALA A 228 -5.63 6.75 -4.09
CA ALA A 228 -5.06 7.67 -5.06
C ALA A 228 -3.70 8.21 -4.60
N ALA A 229 -3.56 8.61 -3.34
CA ALA A 229 -2.30 9.07 -2.75
C ALA A 229 -1.21 7.99 -2.75
N GLU A 230 -1.57 6.72 -2.52
CA GLU A 230 -0.65 5.58 -2.62
C GLU A 230 -0.07 5.42 -4.03
N LYS A 231 -0.88 5.68 -5.06
CA LYS A 231 -0.51 5.54 -6.48
C LYS A 231 0.03 6.82 -7.11
N PHE A 232 -0.14 7.93 -6.42
CA PHE A 232 0.29 9.23 -6.91
C PHE A 232 1.81 9.22 -7.13
N GLU A 233 2.23 9.75 -8.27
CA GLU A 233 3.63 9.91 -8.64
C GLU A 233 3.77 11.21 -9.41
N TYR A 234 4.30 12.23 -8.75
CA TYR A 234 4.42 13.57 -9.31
C TYR A 234 5.17 13.59 -10.65
N SER A 235 6.17 12.73 -10.81
CA SER A 235 6.96 12.61 -12.04
C SER A 235 6.15 12.20 -13.27
N LYS A 236 4.96 11.60 -13.08
CA LYS A 236 4.07 11.19 -14.17
C LYS A 236 3.12 12.30 -14.65
N GLY A 237 3.19 13.49 -14.05
CA GLY A 237 2.48 14.68 -14.52
C GLY A 237 0.96 14.65 -14.31
N PHE A 238 0.51 14.03 -13.23
CA PHE A 238 -0.91 14.02 -12.84
C PHE A 238 -1.24 15.22 -11.97
#